data_df80b2aaf182e0d5248553d1341180e4
#
_entry.id   df80b2aaf182e0d5248553d1341180e4
#
_cell.length_a   1.000
_cell.length_b   1.000
_cell.length_c   1.000
_cell.angle_alpha   90.00
_cell.angle_beta   90.00
_cell.angle_gamma   90.00
#
_symmetry.space_group_name_H-M   'P 1'
#
loop_
_entity.id
_entity.type
_entity.pdbx_description
1 polymer ?
#
loop_
_entity_poly.entity_id
_entity_poly.type
_entity_poly.pdbx_seq_one_letter_code
_entity_poly.pdbx_strand_id
1 'polypeptide(L)'
;DDYAEIVSRQGADRKWCDQRKIDYLPVLFPGFSWKNMEGPTSVSIPRQGGKFLSKQFQATAMAGSTSAYVAMFDEMDEGTAVFKCTNQVPIGKSPFKTFEGLPSDHYLKLCRDGRRMIRKGMAR
;
A
#
# COMPACT_ATOMS: atom_id res chain seq x y z
N ASP A 1 -12.72 10.83 0.99
CA ASP A 1 -12.61 11.47 -0.29
C ASP A 1 -11.67 10.71 -1.21
N ASP A 2 -10.46 10.40 -0.77
CA ASP A 2 -9.48 9.66 -1.57
C ASP A 2 -9.96 8.27 -2.04
N TYR A 3 -10.86 7.65 -1.29
CA TYR A 3 -11.37 6.30 -1.59
C TYR A 3 -12.20 6.25 -2.89
N ALA A 4 -13.17 7.12 -3.04
CA ALA A 4 -14.01 7.20 -4.23
C ALA A 4 -13.19 7.58 -5.48
N GLU A 5 -12.23 8.47 -5.31
CA GLU A 5 -11.30 8.86 -6.37
C GLU A 5 -10.41 7.69 -6.80
N ILE A 6 -9.86 6.92 -5.87
CA ILE A 6 -9.06 5.72 -6.19
C ILE A 6 -9.91 4.70 -6.96
N VAL A 7 -11.13 4.41 -6.50
CA VAL A 7 -12.05 3.49 -7.19
C VAL A 7 -12.34 3.94 -8.61
N SER A 8 -12.68 5.22 -8.79
CA SER A 8 -13.01 5.81 -10.09
C SER A 8 -11.82 5.73 -11.06
N ARG A 9 -10.63 6.14 -10.59
CA ARG A 9 -9.40 6.15 -11.39
C ARG A 9 -8.97 4.73 -11.78
N GLN A 10 -8.89 3.82 -10.82
CA GLN A 10 -8.53 2.43 -11.11
C GLN A 10 -9.55 1.73 -12.01
N GLY A 11 -10.83 2.04 -11.87
CA GLY A 11 -11.88 1.51 -12.74
C GLY A 11 -11.75 2.01 -14.18
N ALA A 12 -11.41 3.29 -14.37
CA ALA A 12 -11.17 3.87 -15.69
C ALA A 12 -9.91 3.28 -16.35
N ASP A 13 -8.81 3.19 -15.60
CA ASP A 13 -7.56 2.62 -16.07
C ASP A 13 -7.73 1.15 -16.48
N ARG A 14 -8.42 0.37 -15.65
CA ARG A 14 -8.72 -1.01 -15.96
C ARG A 14 -9.52 -1.15 -17.24
N LYS A 15 -10.61 -0.37 -17.39
CA LYS A 15 -11.42 -0.37 -18.61
C LYS A 15 -10.60 -0.04 -19.86
N TRP A 16 -9.70 0.93 -19.73
CA TRP A 16 -8.79 1.31 -20.81
C TRP A 16 -7.83 0.17 -21.17
N CYS A 17 -7.30 -0.55 -20.19
CA CYS A 17 -6.45 -1.71 -20.37
C CYS A 17 -7.21 -2.89 -21.00
N ASP A 18 -8.42 -3.21 -20.50
CA ASP A 18 -9.27 -4.29 -21.01
C ASP A 18 -9.59 -4.10 -22.51
N GLN A 19 -9.90 -2.86 -22.92
CA GLN A 19 -10.16 -2.54 -24.34
C GLN A 19 -8.97 -2.81 -25.26
N ARG A 20 -7.75 -2.83 -24.69
CA ARG A 20 -6.47 -3.04 -25.40
C ARG A 20 -5.87 -4.40 -25.18
N LYS A 21 -6.56 -5.26 -24.42
CA LYS A 21 -6.05 -6.59 -24.02
C LYS A 21 -4.70 -6.51 -23.30
N ILE A 22 -4.55 -5.52 -22.43
CA ILE A 22 -3.37 -5.29 -21.61
C ILE A 22 -3.76 -5.56 -20.15
N ASP A 23 -2.92 -6.28 -19.41
CA ASP A 23 -3.13 -6.52 -17.99
C ASP A 23 -2.98 -5.21 -17.20
N TYR A 24 -3.88 -5.01 -16.23
CA TYR A 24 -3.82 -3.88 -15.30
C TYR A 24 -3.30 -4.33 -13.93
N LEU A 25 -2.23 -3.71 -13.47
CA LEU A 25 -1.60 -4.01 -12.18
C LEU A 25 -1.48 -2.72 -11.34
N PRO A 26 -2.50 -2.37 -10.56
CA PRO A 26 -2.43 -1.20 -9.69
C PRO A 26 -1.37 -1.37 -8.59
N VAL A 27 -0.67 -0.29 -8.26
CA VAL A 27 0.31 -0.23 -7.17
C VAL A 27 -0.37 0.25 -5.90
N LEU A 28 -0.19 -0.51 -4.82
CA LEU A 28 -0.65 -0.19 -3.46
C LEU A 28 0.57 -0.08 -2.55
N PHE A 29 0.50 0.78 -1.52
CA PHE A 29 1.61 0.95 -0.59
C PHE A 29 1.12 1.32 0.82
N PRO A 30 1.86 0.96 1.88
CA PRO A 30 1.37 1.12 3.26
C PRO A 30 1.49 2.54 3.80
N GLY A 31 2.34 3.33 3.25
CA GLY A 31 2.71 4.69 3.62
C GLY A 31 4.00 5.05 2.93
N PHE A 32 4.48 6.29 3.09
CA PHE A 32 5.65 6.79 2.37
C PHE A 32 6.36 7.89 3.15
N SER A 33 7.67 8.07 2.95
CA SER A 33 8.43 9.18 3.52
C SER A 33 9.71 9.46 2.75
N TRP A 34 9.87 10.67 2.29
CA TRP A 34 11.13 11.16 1.73
C TRP A 34 12.02 11.90 2.73
N LYS A 35 11.70 11.80 4.02
CA LYS A 35 12.44 12.57 5.04
C LYS A 35 13.92 12.23 5.11
N ASN A 36 14.30 11.00 4.81
CA ASN A 36 15.71 10.60 4.81
C ASN A 36 16.48 11.10 3.59
N MET A 37 15.81 11.29 2.46
CA MET A 37 16.43 11.78 1.22
C MET A 37 16.41 13.30 1.10
N GLU A 38 15.29 13.94 1.45
CA GLU A 38 15.02 15.35 1.16
C GLU A 38 14.88 16.21 2.43
N GLY A 39 14.99 15.59 3.61
CA GLY A 39 14.89 16.28 4.89
C GLY A 39 13.50 16.30 5.53
N PRO A 40 13.38 16.85 6.74
CA PRO A 40 12.21 16.66 7.63
C PRO A 40 10.91 17.30 7.12
N THR A 41 10.98 18.26 6.21
CA THR A 41 9.82 18.96 5.64
C THR A 41 9.29 18.32 4.36
N SER A 42 9.94 17.27 3.86
CA SER A 42 9.55 16.58 2.63
C SER A 42 8.26 15.76 2.79
N VAL A 43 7.75 15.28 1.66
CA VAL A 43 6.52 14.49 1.57
C VAL A 43 6.56 13.29 2.53
N SER A 44 5.48 13.12 3.27
CA SER A 44 5.28 11.95 4.12
C SER A 44 3.79 11.58 4.15
N ILE A 45 3.51 10.32 3.86
CA ILE A 45 2.17 9.73 3.90
C ILE A 45 2.12 8.77 5.08
N PRO A 46 1.30 9.04 6.12
CA PRO A 46 1.25 8.20 7.31
C PRO A 46 0.59 6.86 7.01
N ARG A 47 1.07 5.81 7.70
CA ARG A 47 0.54 4.45 7.58
C ARG A 47 -0.85 4.30 8.23
N GLN A 48 -1.16 5.13 9.22
CA GLN A 48 -2.44 5.14 9.95
C GLN A 48 -2.81 3.76 10.54
N GLY A 49 -1.86 3.05 11.12
CA GLY A 49 -2.07 1.70 11.64
C GLY A 49 -2.50 0.69 10.55
N GLY A 50 -2.16 0.94 9.31
CA GLY A 50 -2.53 0.10 8.16
C GLY A 50 -3.86 0.46 7.50
N LYS A 51 -4.61 1.45 8.01
CA LYS A 51 -5.88 1.89 7.41
C LYS A 51 -5.68 2.40 5.98
N PHE A 52 -4.57 3.10 5.73
CA PHE A 52 -4.23 3.61 4.41
C PHE A 52 -4.09 2.48 3.38
N LEU A 53 -3.35 1.42 3.70
CA LEU A 53 -3.20 0.26 2.81
C LEU A 53 -4.51 -0.53 2.67
N SER A 54 -5.27 -0.71 3.76
CA SER A 54 -6.56 -1.42 3.73
C SER A 54 -7.56 -0.75 2.80
N LYS A 55 -7.65 0.58 2.81
CA LYS A 55 -8.52 1.34 1.90
C LYS A 55 -8.15 1.12 0.44
N GLN A 56 -6.86 1.08 0.13
CA GLN A 56 -6.39 0.82 -1.23
C GLN A 56 -6.79 -0.59 -1.71
N PHE A 57 -6.63 -1.62 -0.87
CA PHE A 57 -7.09 -2.97 -1.20
C PHE A 57 -8.61 -3.03 -1.45
N GLN A 58 -9.40 -2.35 -0.62
CA GLN A 58 -10.86 -2.27 -0.81
C GLN A 58 -11.21 -1.58 -2.13
N ALA A 59 -10.59 -0.44 -2.41
CA ALA A 59 -10.81 0.30 -3.66
C ALA A 59 -10.44 -0.55 -4.90
N THR A 60 -9.30 -1.23 -4.85
CA THR A 60 -8.82 -2.11 -5.92
C THR A 60 -9.78 -3.29 -6.17
N ALA A 61 -10.31 -3.89 -5.11
CA ALA A 61 -11.31 -4.95 -5.21
C ALA A 61 -12.64 -4.43 -5.80
N MET A 62 -13.07 -3.22 -5.38
CA MET A 62 -14.29 -2.58 -5.91
C MET A 62 -14.14 -2.16 -7.37
N ALA A 63 -12.97 -1.70 -7.79
CA ALA A 63 -12.64 -1.42 -9.19
C ALA A 63 -12.60 -2.71 -10.05
N GLY A 64 -12.71 -3.88 -9.40
CA GLY A 64 -12.73 -5.18 -10.05
C GLY A 64 -11.36 -5.65 -10.56
N SER A 65 -10.26 -5.08 -10.07
CA SER A 65 -8.92 -5.55 -10.43
C SER A 65 -8.69 -6.97 -9.92
N THR A 66 -7.99 -7.78 -10.71
CA THR A 66 -7.71 -9.19 -10.41
C THR A 66 -6.36 -9.40 -9.74
N SER A 67 -5.52 -8.38 -9.75
CA SER A 67 -4.18 -8.37 -9.19
C SER A 67 -3.84 -6.99 -8.62
N ALA A 68 -2.80 -6.93 -7.80
CA ALA A 68 -2.22 -5.70 -7.28
C ALA A 68 -0.74 -5.92 -6.95
N TYR A 69 0.07 -4.89 -7.15
CA TYR A 69 1.45 -4.86 -6.70
C TYR A 69 1.55 -4.08 -5.39
N VAL A 70 2.12 -4.67 -4.35
CA VAL A 70 2.36 -3.97 -3.08
C VAL A 70 3.79 -3.44 -3.06
N ALA A 71 3.93 -2.14 -3.10
CA ALA A 71 5.22 -1.46 -3.03
C ALA A 71 5.44 -0.96 -1.59
N MET A 72 6.49 -1.43 -0.90
CA MET A 72 7.48 -2.43 -1.30
C MET A 72 7.56 -3.49 -0.21
N PHE A 73 8.19 -4.64 -0.53
CA PHE A 73 8.36 -5.70 0.46
C PHE A 73 9.32 -5.29 1.59
N ASP A 74 10.49 -4.77 1.25
CA ASP A 74 11.62 -4.54 2.16
C ASP A 74 12.20 -3.12 2.14
N GLU A 75 11.54 -2.16 1.48
CA GLU A 75 12.03 -0.78 1.42
C GLU A 75 11.80 -0.04 2.75
N MET A 76 12.88 0.07 3.54
CA MET A 76 12.86 0.67 4.88
C MET A 76 13.00 2.18 4.84
N ASP A 77 13.84 2.70 3.95
CA ASP A 77 14.24 4.10 3.94
C ASP A 77 13.07 5.03 3.61
N GLU A 78 12.30 4.66 2.61
CA GLU A 78 11.06 5.37 2.24
C GLU A 78 9.85 5.00 3.10
N GLY A 79 10.01 4.11 4.08
CA GLY A 79 8.92 3.70 4.97
C GLY A 79 7.80 2.94 4.28
N THR A 80 8.07 2.25 3.18
CA THR A 80 7.09 1.45 2.42
C THR A 80 7.14 -0.05 2.75
N ALA A 81 8.11 -0.49 3.55
CA ALA A 81 8.29 -1.90 3.89
C ALA A 81 7.03 -2.55 4.50
N VAL A 82 6.72 -3.78 4.05
CA VAL A 82 5.61 -4.60 4.58
C VAL A 82 6.08 -5.88 5.25
N PHE A 83 7.37 -6.28 5.09
CA PHE A 83 7.93 -7.44 5.76
C PHE A 83 8.04 -7.22 7.28
N LYS A 84 8.45 -8.22 8.04
CA LYS A 84 8.56 -8.12 9.51
C LYS A 84 9.63 -7.11 9.92
N CYS A 85 9.19 -6.04 10.57
CA CYS A 85 10.06 -4.99 11.12
C CYS A 85 9.91 -4.87 12.63
N THR A 86 10.97 -4.42 13.29
CA THR A 86 10.92 -4.02 14.70
C THR A 86 10.40 -2.59 14.85
N ASN A 87 9.71 -2.33 15.97
CA ASN A 87 9.42 -0.95 16.40
C ASN A 87 10.59 -0.31 17.16
N GLN A 88 11.60 -1.12 17.55
CA GLN A 88 12.83 -0.66 18.18
C GLN A 88 13.92 -0.55 17.11
N VAL A 89 13.83 0.50 16.32
CA VAL A 89 14.79 0.73 15.23
C VAL A 89 16.12 1.23 15.77
N PRO A 90 17.25 0.86 15.14
CA PRO A 90 18.56 1.41 15.49
C PRO A 90 18.55 2.95 15.41
N ILE A 91 19.14 3.60 16.42
CA ILE A 91 19.29 5.05 16.45
C ILE A 91 20.49 5.43 15.58
N GLY A 92 20.25 6.28 14.58
CA GLY A 92 21.26 6.82 13.68
C GLY A 92 20.91 8.23 13.22
N LYS A 93 21.58 8.71 12.18
CA LYS A 93 21.28 10.02 11.60
C LYS A 93 19.93 10.05 10.88
N SER A 94 19.48 8.92 10.37
CA SER A 94 18.25 8.78 9.60
C SER A 94 17.17 8.10 10.44
N PRO A 95 16.06 8.79 10.74
CA PRO A 95 14.96 8.18 11.48
C PRO A 95 14.10 7.33 10.53
N PHE A 96 14.07 6.02 10.76
CA PHE A 96 13.20 5.11 10.04
C PHE A 96 11.76 5.16 10.56
N LYS A 97 10.79 4.96 9.67
CA LYS A 97 9.39 4.77 10.04
C LYS A 97 9.23 3.43 10.76
N THR A 98 8.52 3.44 11.88
CA THR A 98 8.14 2.23 12.61
C THR A 98 6.79 1.69 12.14
N PHE A 99 6.37 0.56 12.71
CA PHE A 99 5.00 0.04 12.55
C PHE A 99 4.02 0.60 13.59
N GLU A 100 4.31 1.79 14.14
CA GLU A 100 3.43 2.52 15.07
C GLU A 100 3.06 1.68 16.31
N GLY A 101 3.98 0.84 16.81
CA GLY A 101 3.77 -0.07 17.94
C GLY A 101 2.99 -1.34 17.62
N LEU A 102 2.56 -1.53 16.38
CA LEU A 102 1.83 -2.72 15.93
C LEU A 102 2.75 -3.95 15.81
N PRO A 103 2.19 -5.18 15.85
CA PRO A 103 2.98 -6.40 15.69
C PRO A 103 3.84 -6.40 14.44
N SER A 104 5.02 -7.01 14.49
CA SER A 104 5.98 -7.04 13.38
C SER A 104 5.43 -7.64 12.08
N ASP A 105 4.42 -8.52 12.16
CA ASP A 105 3.78 -9.17 11.01
C ASP A 105 2.46 -8.50 10.58
N HIS A 106 2.14 -7.34 11.15
CA HIS A 106 0.87 -6.63 10.91
C HIS A 106 0.61 -6.40 9.41
N TYR A 107 1.57 -5.85 8.69
CA TYR A 107 1.41 -5.53 7.26
C TYR A 107 1.37 -6.77 6.37
N LEU A 108 2.05 -7.85 6.73
CA LEU A 108 1.91 -9.14 6.04
C LEU A 108 0.49 -9.71 6.19
N LYS A 109 -0.11 -9.57 7.38
CA LYS A 109 -1.51 -9.95 7.61
C LYS A 109 -2.47 -9.09 6.79
N LEU A 110 -2.24 -7.78 6.72
CA LEU A 110 -3.02 -6.89 5.84
C LEU A 110 -2.92 -7.28 4.36
N CYS A 111 -1.74 -7.59 3.86
CA CYS A 111 -1.56 -8.05 2.48
C CYS A 111 -2.30 -9.37 2.22
N ARG A 112 -2.24 -10.32 3.16
CA ARG A 112 -3.01 -11.57 3.09
C ARG A 112 -4.52 -11.30 2.99
N ASP A 113 -5.02 -10.38 3.82
CA ASP A 113 -6.46 -10.08 3.87
C ASP A 113 -6.88 -9.27 2.64
N GLY A 114 -6.04 -8.35 2.17
CA GLY A 114 -6.22 -7.63 0.91
C GLY A 114 -6.29 -8.57 -0.29
N ARG A 115 -5.38 -9.54 -0.38
CA ARG A 115 -5.45 -10.60 -1.41
C ARG A 115 -6.79 -11.35 -1.39
N ARG A 116 -7.33 -11.63 -0.20
CA ARG A 116 -8.64 -12.28 -0.07
C ARG A 116 -9.77 -11.39 -0.58
N MET A 117 -9.70 -10.08 -0.35
CA MET A 117 -10.68 -9.12 -0.86
C MET A 117 -10.69 -9.11 -2.40
N ILE A 118 -9.52 -8.99 -3.03
CA ILE A 118 -9.39 -9.02 -4.48
C ILE A 118 -9.96 -10.33 -5.05
N ARG A 119 -9.60 -11.49 -4.48
CA ARG A 119 -10.12 -12.79 -4.92
C ARG A 119 -11.64 -12.93 -4.79
N LYS A 120 -12.24 -12.39 -3.74
CA LYS A 120 -13.71 -12.37 -3.58
C LYS A 120 -14.39 -11.48 -4.61
N GLY A 121 -13.76 -10.38 -5.01
CA GLY A 121 -14.25 -9.51 -6.09
C GLY A 121 -14.26 -10.21 -7.45
N MET A 122 -13.35 -11.17 -7.68
CA MET A 122 -13.32 -11.99 -8.90
C MET A 122 -14.44 -13.04 -8.98
N ALA A 123 -15.01 -13.41 -7.84
CA ALA A 123 -16.07 -14.44 -7.77
C ALA A 123 -17.49 -13.89 -7.99
N ARG A 124 -17.62 -12.62 -8.35
CA ARG A 124 -18.88 -11.95 -8.71
C ARG A 124 -18.93 -11.66 -10.20
#